data_5effc02d52c14664b53f5c0a1336e76b
#
_entry.id   5effc02d52c14664b53f5c0a1336e76b
#
_cell.length_a   1.000
_cell.length_b   1.000
_cell.length_c   1.000
_cell.angle_alpha   90.00
_cell.angle_beta   90.00
_cell.angle_gamma   90.00
#
_symmetry.space_group_name_H-M   'P 1'
#
loop_
_entity.id
_entity.type
_entity.pdbx_description
1 polymer ?
#
loop_
_entity_poly.entity_id
_entity_poly.type
_entity_poly.pdbx_seq_one_letter_code
_entity_poly.pdbx_strand_id
1 'polypeptide(L)'
;AINPALAGIKPCLDVKLGYRLQWVGFEGAPKTTFASVTGELKFKKVRSIRTKHGGGVYLESDIIGPVKKTTMYLAYAYHFPLSRGITASAGVFAGLQELRLDASNILVFDPDDPLIRGSGSRFIIPDISPGFFISHKDWFTGFSIRQAFPKKWGLIGSDKTKNTLHYLLVGGKRFETGNAINVVPSAMVKWTGYTNPSLDLNLLFELNHYFEIGASWRSGDALAGIVKFNFLEYLSLGYSFDLTTSKVRLGSSNTHEIILGIYSCPRGASDYLCPAFN
;
A
#
# COMPACT_ATOMS: atom_id res chain seq x y z
N ALA A 1 2.06 0.61 1.57
CA ALA A 1 1.18 0.22 2.70
C ALA A 1 -0.14 0.98 2.64
N ILE A 2 -1.25 0.27 2.83
CA ILE A 2 -2.59 0.87 2.70
C ILE A 2 -3.09 1.37 4.06
N ASN A 3 -2.87 0.60 5.14
CA ASN A 3 -3.41 0.91 6.46
C ASN A 3 -2.38 0.60 7.56
N PRO A 4 -2.01 1.57 8.42
CA PRO A 4 -1.06 1.36 9.51
C PRO A 4 -1.57 0.41 10.60
N ALA A 5 -2.89 0.27 10.76
CA ALA A 5 -3.49 -0.64 11.73
C ALA A 5 -3.22 -2.13 11.45
N LEU A 6 -2.62 -2.46 10.30
CA LEU A 6 -2.20 -3.82 9.95
C LEU A 6 -0.78 -4.15 10.45
N ALA A 7 0.00 -3.18 10.93
CA ALA A 7 1.37 -3.40 11.37
C ALA A 7 1.41 -4.38 12.56
N GLY A 8 2.16 -5.48 12.41
CA GLY A 8 2.34 -6.48 13.47
C GLY A 8 1.08 -7.23 13.90
N ILE A 9 0.03 -7.23 13.08
CA ILE A 9 -1.19 -8.01 13.37
C ILE A 9 -0.91 -9.52 13.32
N LYS A 10 0.03 -9.93 12.46
CA LYS A 10 0.61 -11.29 12.49
C LYS A 10 1.65 -11.36 13.60
N PRO A 11 1.77 -12.50 14.31
CA PRO A 11 2.79 -12.67 15.35
C PRO A 11 4.20 -12.78 14.80
N CYS A 12 4.32 -12.87 13.48
CA CYS A 12 5.54 -13.08 12.74
C CYS A 12 6.10 -11.76 12.21
N LEU A 13 7.40 -11.75 11.97
CA LEU A 13 7.99 -10.75 11.11
C LEU A 13 7.49 -10.97 9.68
N ASP A 14 6.91 -9.95 9.08
CA ASP A 14 6.41 -9.93 7.70
C ASP A 14 7.21 -8.88 6.93
N VAL A 15 8.03 -9.34 5.98
CA VAL A 15 8.82 -8.50 5.10
C VAL A 15 8.23 -8.55 3.71
N LYS A 16 7.98 -7.41 3.10
CA LYS A 16 7.52 -7.31 1.72
C LYS A 16 8.41 -6.38 0.93
N LEU A 17 8.81 -6.84 -0.26
CA LEU A 17 9.53 -6.06 -1.24
C LEU A 17 8.71 -6.04 -2.51
N GLY A 18 8.56 -4.88 -3.13
CA GLY A 18 7.79 -4.77 -4.35
C GLY A 18 8.42 -3.82 -5.35
N TYR A 19 8.21 -4.14 -6.62
CA TYR A 19 8.63 -3.33 -7.76
C TYR A 19 7.51 -3.25 -8.78
N ARG A 20 7.15 -2.03 -9.16
CA ARG A 20 6.07 -1.75 -10.10
C ARG A 20 6.56 -0.86 -11.22
N LEU A 21 6.33 -1.29 -12.45
CA LEU A 21 6.54 -0.53 -13.68
C LEU A 21 5.17 -0.20 -14.27
N GLN A 22 4.78 1.07 -14.23
CA GLN A 22 3.52 1.51 -14.82
C GLN A 22 3.75 1.99 -16.25
N TRP A 23 2.77 1.75 -17.12
CA TRP A 23 2.72 2.29 -18.49
C TRP A 23 4.01 2.04 -19.28
N VAL A 24 4.43 0.79 -19.34
CA VAL A 24 5.65 0.37 -20.06
C VAL A 24 5.61 0.85 -21.50
N GLY A 25 6.73 1.41 -21.96
CA GLY A 25 6.86 2.02 -23.30
C GLY A 25 6.65 3.53 -23.33
N PHE A 26 6.15 4.13 -22.23
CA PHE A 26 5.99 5.57 -22.11
C PHE A 26 7.26 6.20 -21.52
N GLU A 27 7.79 7.24 -22.15
CA GLU A 27 8.97 7.98 -21.62
C GLU A 27 8.61 8.67 -20.31
N GLY A 28 9.46 8.50 -19.27
CA GLY A 28 9.18 9.01 -17.94
C GLY A 28 8.10 8.24 -17.16
N ALA A 29 7.73 7.04 -17.62
CA ALA A 29 6.74 6.18 -16.98
C ALA A 29 7.03 5.95 -15.49
N PRO A 30 5.99 5.88 -14.62
CA PRO A 30 6.17 5.71 -13.19
C PRO A 30 6.85 4.38 -12.83
N LYS A 31 7.85 4.47 -11.94
CA LYS A 31 8.56 3.32 -11.37
C LYS A 31 8.48 3.41 -9.86
N THR A 32 7.80 2.44 -9.24
CA THR A 32 7.65 2.41 -7.79
C THR A 32 8.39 1.21 -7.22
N THR A 33 9.22 1.45 -6.22
CA THR A 33 9.87 0.40 -5.41
C THR A 33 9.45 0.59 -3.98
N PHE A 34 9.06 -0.48 -3.30
CA PHE A 34 8.75 -0.40 -1.88
C PHE A 34 9.35 -1.56 -1.09
N ALA A 35 9.59 -1.30 0.18
CA ALA A 35 9.98 -2.28 1.17
C ALA A 35 9.20 -2.04 2.46
N SER A 36 8.75 -3.10 3.11
CA SER A 36 8.12 -3.03 4.42
C SER A 36 8.58 -4.17 5.31
N VAL A 37 8.74 -3.86 6.59
CA VAL A 37 9.03 -4.84 7.64
C VAL A 37 8.06 -4.56 8.77
N THR A 38 7.23 -5.52 9.14
CA THR A 38 6.27 -5.38 10.24
C THR A 38 6.30 -6.61 11.13
N GLY A 39 6.02 -6.44 12.41
CA GLY A 39 6.00 -7.55 13.37
C GLY A 39 5.39 -7.17 14.70
N GLU A 40 5.11 -8.16 15.53
CA GLU A 40 4.60 -7.97 16.89
C GLU A 40 5.70 -7.40 17.80
N LEU A 41 5.38 -6.34 18.54
CA LEU A 41 6.24 -5.75 19.57
C LEU A 41 5.94 -6.39 20.92
N LYS A 42 6.86 -7.17 21.46
CA LYS A 42 6.72 -7.83 22.76
C LYS A 42 7.31 -6.97 23.88
N PHE A 43 6.45 -6.31 24.65
CA PHE A 43 6.86 -5.55 25.82
C PHE A 43 6.87 -6.42 27.09
N LYS A 44 8.02 -6.61 27.71
CA LYS A 44 8.19 -7.47 28.90
C LYS A 44 7.30 -7.10 30.11
N LYS A 45 6.86 -5.85 30.22
CA LYS A 45 6.08 -5.33 31.38
C LYS A 45 4.58 -5.27 31.15
N VAL A 46 4.09 -5.33 29.91
CA VAL A 46 2.68 -5.24 29.58
C VAL A 46 2.16 -6.63 29.22
N ARG A 47 1.93 -7.45 30.23
CA ARG A 47 1.35 -8.77 30.05
C ARG A 47 -0.20 -8.68 30.07
N SER A 48 -0.76 -7.88 29.18
CA SER A 48 -2.19 -7.96 28.91
C SER A 48 -2.44 -9.19 28.01
N ILE A 49 -3.16 -10.17 28.52
CA ILE A 49 -3.40 -11.46 27.89
C ILE A 49 -4.22 -11.32 26.59
N ARG A 50 -4.76 -10.13 26.31
CA ARG A 50 -5.71 -9.91 25.21
C ARG A 50 -5.29 -8.88 24.18
N THR A 51 -4.34 -8.00 24.48
CA THR A 51 -3.97 -6.90 23.56
C THR A 51 -2.56 -7.14 23.00
N LYS A 52 -2.36 -6.75 21.74
CA LYS A 52 -1.08 -6.87 21.05
C LYS A 52 -0.63 -5.51 20.54
N HIS A 53 0.67 -5.31 20.49
CA HIS A 53 1.28 -4.15 19.90
C HIS A 53 2.02 -4.56 18.62
N GLY A 54 1.83 -3.83 17.57
CA GLY A 54 2.55 -4.02 16.32
C GLY A 54 3.42 -2.83 15.98
N GLY A 55 4.49 -3.09 15.29
CA GLY A 55 5.38 -2.06 14.79
C GLY A 55 5.98 -2.42 13.45
N GLY A 56 6.56 -1.43 12.79
CA GLY A 56 7.23 -1.68 11.52
C GLY A 56 7.80 -0.44 10.87
N VAL A 57 8.44 -0.68 9.73
CA VAL A 57 9.02 0.35 8.87
C VAL A 57 8.47 0.15 7.46
N TYR A 58 8.16 1.23 6.78
CA TYR A 58 7.76 1.26 5.39
C TYR A 58 8.60 2.27 4.62
N LEU A 59 9.19 1.84 3.52
CA LEU A 59 9.97 2.65 2.60
C LEU A 59 9.36 2.54 1.21
N GLU A 60 9.25 3.67 0.50
CA GLU A 60 8.76 3.71 -0.87
C GLU A 60 9.55 4.75 -1.65
N SER A 61 9.94 4.42 -2.86
CA SER A 61 10.52 5.34 -3.82
C SER A 61 9.69 5.28 -5.09
N ASP A 62 9.14 6.42 -5.47
CA ASP A 62 8.33 6.58 -6.66
C ASP A 62 8.95 7.62 -7.58
N ILE A 63 9.23 7.25 -8.82
CA ILE A 63 9.87 8.08 -9.83
C ILE A 63 8.86 8.28 -10.96
N ILE A 64 8.49 9.52 -11.24
CA ILE A 64 7.54 9.89 -12.29
C ILE A 64 8.15 11.01 -13.12
N GLY A 65 8.66 10.69 -14.30
CA GLY A 65 9.42 11.65 -15.11
C GLY A 65 10.58 12.24 -14.31
N PRO A 66 10.68 13.57 -14.19
CA PRO A 66 11.74 14.25 -13.45
C PRO A 66 11.50 14.30 -11.93
N VAL A 67 10.36 13.80 -11.45
CA VAL A 67 9.98 13.89 -10.04
C VAL A 67 10.28 12.58 -9.34
N LYS A 68 11.09 12.62 -8.28
CA LYS A 68 11.31 11.49 -7.37
C LYS A 68 10.70 11.79 -6.02
N LYS A 69 9.79 10.92 -5.58
CA LYS A 69 9.19 10.95 -4.25
C LYS A 69 9.71 9.78 -3.44
N THR A 70 10.34 10.05 -2.31
CA THR A 70 10.77 9.02 -1.36
C THR A 70 9.97 9.17 -0.07
N THR A 71 9.37 8.09 0.40
CA THR A 71 8.55 8.07 1.61
C THR A 71 9.17 7.09 2.61
N MET A 72 9.31 7.51 3.86
CA MET A 72 9.74 6.67 4.97
C MET A 72 8.77 6.83 6.14
N TYR A 73 8.16 5.72 6.58
CA TYR A 73 7.27 5.69 7.72
C TYR A 73 7.72 4.69 8.78
N LEU A 74 7.59 5.08 10.03
CA LEU A 74 7.48 4.18 11.16
C LEU A 74 6.01 3.88 11.38
N ALA A 75 5.68 2.62 11.57
CA ALA A 75 4.33 2.14 11.84
C ALA A 75 4.22 1.72 13.31
N TYR A 76 3.13 2.10 13.95
CA TYR A 76 2.72 1.55 15.22
C TYR A 76 1.25 1.21 15.17
N ALA A 77 0.88 0.06 15.72
CA ALA A 77 -0.51 -0.38 15.83
C ALA A 77 -0.81 -1.01 17.19
N TYR A 78 -2.02 -0.81 17.64
CA TYR A 78 -2.57 -1.43 18.83
C TYR A 78 -3.76 -2.30 18.44
N HIS A 79 -3.69 -3.59 18.80
CA HIS A 79 -4.70 -4.59 18.46
C HIS A 79 -5.41 -5.02 19.74
N PHE A 80 -6.73 -4.99 19.74
CA PHE A 80 -7.54 -5.39 20.88
C PHE A 80 -8.73 -6.24 20.41
N PRO A 81 -9.01 -7.36 21.10
CA PRO A 81 -10.17 -8.19 20.80
C PRO A 81 -11.45 -7.48 21.25
N LEU A 82 -12.41 -7.35 20.33
CA LEU A 82 -13.76 -6.85 20.63
C LEU A 82 -14.67 -7.97 21.12
N SER A 83 -14.58 -9.13 20.47
CA SER A 83 -15.37 -10.33 20.82
C SER A 83 -14.62 -11.60 20.36
N ARG A 84 -15.24 -12.79 20.52
CA ARG A 84 -14.66 -14.03 20.00
C ARG A 84 -14.48 -13.92 18.48
N GLY A 85 -13.23 -14.01 18.03
CA GLY A 85 -12.85 -14.00 16.60
C GLY A 85 -12.83 -12.62 15.95
N ILE A 86 -13.23 -11.52 16.65
CA ILE A 86 -13.16 -10.17 16.10
C ILE A 86 -12.05 -9.37 16.79
N THR A 87 -11.13 -8.86 16.02
CA THR A 87 -10.05 -7.99 16.48
C THR A 87 -10.22 -6.62 15.86
N ALA A 88 -10.22 -5.58 16.70
CA ALA A 88 -10.08 -4.21 16.24
C ALA A 88 -8.64 -3.75 16.41
N SER A 89 -8.20 -2.90 15.49
CA SER A 89 -6.86 -2.36 15.44
C SER A 89 -6.91 -0.88 15.15
N ALA A 90 -6.12 -0.11 15.88
CA ALA A 90 -5.88 1.29 15.59
C ALA A 90 -4.38 1.47 15.35
N GLY A 91 -4.00 2.23 14.33
CA GLY A 91 -2.60 2.41 14.00
C GLY A 91 -2.30 3.78 13.43
N VAL A 92 -1.02 4.09 13.38
CA VAL A 92 -0.51 5.34 12.82
C VAL A 92 0.80 5.07 12.07
N PHE A 93 0.92 5.67 10.88
CA PHE A 93 2.21 5.93 10.25
C PHE A 93 2.66 7.32 10.64
N ALA A 94 3.91 7.44 11.05
CA ALA A 94 4.59 8.71 11.27
C ALA A 94 5.92 8.70 10.51
N GLY A 95 6.21 9.75 9.75
CA GLY A 95 7.43 9.76 8.96
C GLY A 95 7.60 11.00 8.09
N LEU A 96 8.39 10.83 7.06
CA LEU A 96 8.80 11.90 6.17
C LEU A 96 8.58 11.49 4.71
N GLN A 97 8.18 12.46 3.92
CA GLN A 97 8.16 12.37 2.47
C GLN A 97 9.17 13.37 1.91
N GLU A 98 10.10 12.87 1.12
CA GLU A 98 11.02 13.69 0.35
C GLU A 98 10.52 13.78 -1.09
N LEU A 99 10.35 14.98 -1.58
CA LEU A 99 10.08 15.26 -2.98
C LEU A 99 11.32 15.92 -3.59
N ARG A 100 11.85 15.34 -4.66
CA ARG A 100 13.00 15.85 -5.40
C ARG A 100 12.63 16.05 -6.86
N LEU A 101 12.93 17.24 -7.37
CA LEU A 101 12.82 17.55 -8.80
C LEU A 101 14.22 17.46 -9.43
N ASP A 102 14.38 16.58 -10.42
CA ASP A 102 15.58 16.50 -11.25
C ASP A 102 15.35 17.29 -12.53
N ALA A 103 15.87 18.50 -12.56
CA ALA A 103 15.72 19.42 -13.70
C ALA A 103 16.74 19.15 -14.82
N SER A 104 17.72 18.27 -14.63
CA SER A 104 18.80 18.02 -15.60
C SER A 104 18.31 17.44 -16.93
N ASN A 105 17.15 16.78 -16.91
CA ASN A 105 16.53 16.13 -18.08
C ASN A 105 15.29 16.86 -18.59
N ILE A 106 15.05 18.09 -18.13
CA ILE A 106 13.90 18.89 -18.59
C ILE A 106 14.38 19.84 -19.69
N LEU A 107 13.81 19.72 -20.88
CA LEU A 107 13.97 20.72 -21.94
C LEU A 107 13.21 21.99 -21.54
N VAL A 108 13.96 23.04 -21.29
CA VAL A 108 13.44 24.32 -20.83
C VAL A 108 13.48 25.31 -21.96
N PHE A 109 12.37 25.98 -22.24
CA PHE A 109 12.33 27.10 -23.21
C PHE A 109 13.01 28.37 -22.67
N ASP A 110 12.96 28.56 -21.34
CA ASP A 110 13.61 29.69 -20.67
C ASP A 110 14.67 29.19 -19.68
N PRO A 111 15.97 29.34 -19.98
CA PRO A 111 17.05 28.95 -19.07
C PRO A 111 17.06 29.74 -17.75
N ASP A 112 16.37 30.87 -17.71
CA ASP A 112 16.31 31.79 -16.57
C ASP A 112 15.05 31.56 -15.70
N ASP A 113 14.21 30.55 -16.01
CA ASP A 113 13.05 30.21 -15.21
C ASP A 113 13.48 29.89 -13.76
N PRO A 114 12.97 30.66 -12.76
CA PRO A 114 13.29 30.45 -11.35
C PRO A 114 12.97 29.02 -10.85
N LEU A 115 12.06 28.31 -11.52
CA LEU A 115 11.73 26.91 -11.26
C LEU A 115 12.91 25.97 -11.50
N ILE A 116 13.80 26.36 -12.39
CA ILE A 116 14.88 25.52 -12.90
C ILE A 116 16.23 25.96 -12.38
N ARG A 117 16.44 27.26 -12.15
CA ARG A 117 17.64 27.77 -11.47
C ARG A 117 17.87 27.16 -10.09
N GLY A 118 16.82 26.63 -9.46
CA GLY A 118 16.86 25.80 -8.25
C GLY A 118 17.06 24.31 -8.55
N SER A 119 17.78 23.92 -9.62
CA SER A 119 18.03 22.52 -9.98
C SER A 119 18.50 21.73 -8.77
N GLY A 120 17.64 20.82 -8.27
CA GLY A 120 17.87 20.11 -7.03
C GLY A 120 16.96 20.54 -5.88
N SER A 121 15.83 21.19 -6.15
CA SER A 121 14.85 21.52 -5.11
C SER A 121 14.38 20.25 -4.39
N ARG A 122 14.79 20.13 -3.13
CA ARG A 122 14.50 19.03 -2.24
C ARG A 122 13.55 19.52 -1.16
N PHE A 123 12.39 18.90 -1.08
CA PHE A 123 11.38 19.22 -0.07
C PHE A 123 11.19 18.03 0.86
N ILE A 124 11.29 18.26 2.15
CA ILE A 124 11.02 17.24 3.17
C ILE A 124 9.74 17.64 3.89
N ILE A 125 8.76 16.76 3.83
CA ILE A 125 7.41 16.98 4.37
C ILE A 125 7.16 15.94 5.43
N PRO A 126 6.97 16.31 6.71
CA PRO A 126 6.51 15.38 7.72
C PRO A 126 5.09 14.94 7.40
N ASP A 127 4.80 13.67 7.66
CA ASP A 127 3.48 13.10 7.43
C ASP A 127 3.06 12.19 8.58
N ILE A 128 1.76 12.24 8.89
CA ILE A 128 1.09 11.35 9.82
C ILE A 128 -0.13 10.78 9.11
N SER A 129 -0.30 9.47 9.18
CA SER A 129 -1.40 8.78 8.51
C SER A 129 -2.04 7.79 9.48
N PRO A 130 -3.17 8.14 10.13
CA PRO A 130 -3.90 7.24 11.02
C PRO A 130 -4.72 6.21 10.23
N GLY A 131 -5.03 5.08 10.91
CA GLY A 131 -5.88 4.06 10.36
C GLY A 131 -6.55 3.20 11.42
N PHE A 132 -7.70 2.65 11.04
CA PHE A 132 -8.46 1.68 11.80
C PHE A 132 -8.72 0.45 10.95
N PHE A 133 -8.76 -0.70 11.60
CA PHE A 133 -9.01 -1.96 10.95
C PHE A 133 -9.79 -2.91 11.89
N ILE A 134 -10.79 -3.58 11.36
CA ILE A 134 -11.53 -4.62 12.05
C ILE A 134 -11.38 -5.89 11.24
N SER A 135 -10.98 -6.96 11.87
CA SER A 135 -10.79 -8.26 11.24
C SER A 135 -11.51 -9.38 11.97
N HIS A 136 -12.03 -10.29 11.21
CA HIS A 136 -12.54 -11.60 11.60
C HIS A 136 -11.86 -12.66 10.71
N LYS A 137 -11.98 -13.94 11.04
CA LYS A 137 -11.40 -15.00 10.20
C LYS A 137 -11.88 -14.95 8.74
N ASP A 138 -13.14 -14.53 8.51
CA ASP A 138 -13.78 -14.58 7.19
C ASP A 138 -14.01 -13.22 6.56
N TRP A 139 -13.91 -12.12 7.28
CA TRP A 139 -14.15 -10.78 6.74
C TRP A 139 -13.27 -9.72 7.39
N PHE A 140 -13.11 -8.64 6.69
CA PHE A 140 -12.38 -7.50 7.19
C PHE A 140 -12.97 -6.19 6.66
N THR A 141 -12.74 -5.13 7.40
CA THR A 141 -12.96 -3.76 6.95
C THR A 141 -11.92 -2.85 7.57
N GLY A 142 -11.56 -1.80 6.84
CA GLY A 142 -10.55 -0.86 7.30
C GLY A 142 -10.73 0.51 6.69
N PHE A 143 -10.35 1.51 7.46
CA PHE A 143 -10.33 2.90 7.05
C PHE A 143 -8.98 3.51 7.37
N SER A 144 -8.44 4.33 6.47
CA SER A 144 -7.21 5.07 6.72
C SER A 144 -7.23 6.43 6.03
N ILE A 145 -6.53 7.38 6.65
CA ILE A 145 -6.31 8.70 6.10
C ILE A 145 -4.82 8.81 5.82
N ARG A 146 -4.45 9.15 4.59
CA ARG A 146 -3.05 9.40 4.24
C ARG A 146 -2.82 10.89 4.07
N GLN A 147 -1.60 11.31 4.38
CA GLN A 147 -1.19 12.71 4.31
C GLN A 147 -2.06 13.62 5.20
N ALA A 148 -2.32 13.16 6.44
CA ALA A 148 -3.18 13.86 7.38
C ALA A 148 -2.59 15.18 7.89
N PHE A 149 -1.32 15.46 7.61
CA PHE A 149 -0.69 16.73 7.98
C PHE A 149 -0.78 17.73 6.82
N PRO A 150 -1.77 18.64 6.85
CA PRO A 150 -1.93 19.64 5.80
C PRO A 150 -0.86 20.72 5.97
N LYS A 151 0.31 20.52 5.39
CA LYS A 151 1.33 21.57 5.34
C LYS A 151 1.27 22.28 4.00
N LYS A 152 1.15 23.61 4.03
CA LYS A 152 1.44 24.44 2.88
C LYS A 152 2.94 24.36 2.64
N TRP A 153 3.35 23.98 1.46
CA TRP A 153 4.75 24.01 1.05
C TRP A 153 4.84 24.80 -0.24
N GLY A 154 5.63 25.84 -0.18
CA GLY A 154 5.89 26.67 -1.35
C GLY A 154 6.83 25.92 -2.29
N LEU A 155 6.30 25.27 -3.31
CA LEU A 155 7.05 25.03 -4.52
C LEU A 155 7.10 26.40 -5.22
N ILE A 156 8.24 27.08 -5.13
CA ILE A 156 8.54 28.33 -5.82
C ILE A 156 7.49 29.44 -5.62
N GLY A 157 7.63 30.18 -4.55
CA GLY A 157 7.01 31.48 -4.37
C GLY A 157 5.48 31.55 -4.28
N SER A 158 4.79 30.42 -4.29
CA SER A 158 3.34 30.38 -4.11
C SER A 158 2.95 29.61 -2.85
N ASP A 159 2.41 30.31 -1.85
CA ASP A 159 1.80 29.74 -0.63
C ASP A 159 0.58 28.84 -0.90
N LYS A 160 0.34 28.42 -2.14
CA LYS A 160 -0.90 27.79 -2.59
C LYS A 160 -0.86 26.26 -2.69
N THR A 161 0.32 25.66 -2.62
CA THR A 161 0.43 24.20 -2.72
C THR A 161 0.14 23.55 -1.38
N LYS A 162 -0.92 22.76 -1.30
CA LYS A 162 -1.33 22.01 -0.10
C LYS A 162 -1.29 20.51 -0.38
N ASN A 163 -0.84 19.73 0.59
CA ASN A 163 -1.08 18.29 0.58
C ASN A 163 -2.58 18.01 0.63
N THR A 164 -3.02 17.09 -0.20
CA THR A 164 -4.41 16.65 -0.24
C THR A 164 -4.58 15.42 0.64
N LEU A 165 -5.61 15.42 1.47
CA LEU A 165 -6.01 14.27 2.26
C LEU A 165 -6.51 13.16 1.35
N HIS A 166 -6.00 11.95 1.53
CA HIS A 166 -6.48 10.76 0.85
C HIS A 166 -7.18 9.84 1.85
N TYR A 167 -8.44 9.58 1.60
CA TYR A 167 -9.25 8.66 2.38
C TYR A 167 -9.31 7.31 1.66
N LEU A 168 -9.08 6.24 2.42
CA LEU A 168 -9.13 4.87 1.91
C LEU A 168 -10.08 4.06 2.79
N LEU A 169 -11.08 3.44 2.18
CA LEU A 169 -11.96 2.49 2.80
C LEU A 169 -11.80 1.16 2.08
N VAL A 170 -11.58 0.08 2.82
CA VAL A 170 -11.40 -1.26 2.26
C VAL A 170 -12.29 -2.24 3.01
N GLY A 171 -12.81 -3.24 2.31
CA GLY A 171 -13.55 -4.34 2.92
C GLY A 171 -13.55 -5.56 2.01
N GLY A 172 -13.66 -6.73 2.63
CA GLY A 172 -13.70 -7.99 1.91
C GLY A 172 -14.22 -9.14 2.78
N LYS A 173 -14.57 -10.23 2.12
CA LYS A 173 -15.06 -11.43 2.79
C LYS A 173 -14.53 -12.67 2.09
N ARG A 174 -14.14 -13.67 2.86
CA ARG A 174 -13.79 -15.01 2.39
C ARG A 174 -15.02 -15.90 2.42
N PHE A 175 -15.25 -16.60 1.33
CA PHE A 175 -16.25 -17.66 1.21
C PHE A 175 -15.52 -18.98 1.03
N GLU A 176 -15.69 -19.90 1.99
CA GLU A 176 -15.16 -21.25 1.92
C GLU A 176 -16.11 -22.10 1.07
N THR A 177 -15.64 -22.62 -0.08
CA THR A 177 -16.49 -23.42 -1.00
C THR A 177 -16.36 -24.94 -0.80
N GLY A 178 -15.73 -25.37 0.28
CA GLY A 178 -15.64 -26.78 0.68
C GLY A 178 -14.64 -27.67 -0.07
N ASN A 179 -14.13 -27.24 -1.23
CA ASN A 179 -13.24 -28.03 -2.11
C ASN A 179 -11.83 -27.46 -2.18
N ALA A 180 -11.23 -27.07 -1.04
CA ALA A 180 -9.90 -26.47 -0.98
C ALA A 180 -9.75 -25.15 -1.77
N ILE A 181 -10.86 -24.54 -2.19
CA ILE A 181 -10.91 -23.27 -2.90
C ILE A 181 -11.68 -22.28 -2.03
N ASN A 182 -11.06 -21.15 -1.71
CA ASN A 182 -11.74 -20.02 -1.10
C ASN A 182 -11.89 -18.90 -2.11
N VAL A 183 -13.02 -18.21 -2.07
CA VAL A 183 -13.30 -17.05 -2.91
C VAL A 183 -13.31 -15.81 -2.04
N VAL A 184 -12.50 -14.82 -2.39
CA VAL A 184 -12.32 -13.59 -1.61
C VAL A 184 -12.65 -12.36 -2.46
N PRO A 185 -13.92 -11.96 -2.57
CA PRO A 185 -14.27 -10.65 -3.08
C PRO A 185 -13.85 -9.56 -2.09
N SER A 186 -13.30 -8.47 -2.63
CA SER A 186 -12.99 -7.29 -1.84
C SER A 186 -13.19 -6.01 -2.66
N ALA A 187 -13.41 -4.91 -1.97
CA ALA A 187 -13.57 -3.60 -2.56
C ALA A 187 -12.73 -2.57 -1.80
N MET A 188 -12.21 -1.60 -2.53
CA MET A 188 -11.53 -0.45 -1.96
C MET A 188 -12.03 0.82 -2.62
N VAL A 189 -12.42 1.78 -1.78
CA VAL A 189 -12.79 3.14 -2.21
C VAL A 189 -11.67 4.09 -1.81
N LYS A 190 -11.21 4.87 -2.76
CA LYS A 190 -10.19 5.90 -2.56
C LYS A 190 -10.79 7.25 -2.98
N TRP A 191 -10.72 8.26 -2.13
CA TRP A 191 -11.16 9.60 -2.50
C TRP A 191 -10.30 10.68 -1.88
N THR A 192 -10.30 11.81 -2.55
CA THR A 192 -9.76 13.07 -2.06
C THR A 192 -10.91 14.08 -2.04
N GLY A 193 -10.84 15.11 -1.23
CA GLY A 193 -11.93 16.10 -1.16
C GLY A 193 -12.20 16.86 -2.47
N TYR A 194 -11.41 16.63 -3.52
CA TYR A 194 -11.43 17.43 -4.77
C TYR A 194 -11.71 16.60 -6.03
N THR A 195 -11.70 15.27 -5.94
CA THR A 195 -11.88 14.38 -7.10
C THR A 195 -13.01 13.37 -6.85
N ASN A 196 -13.55 12.82 -7.94
CA ASN A 196 -14.50 11.72 -7.83
C ASN A 196 -13.84 10.51 -7.14
N PRO A 197 -14.58 9.79 -6.29
CA PRO A 197 -14.09 8.56 -5.69
C PRO A 197 -13.66 7.54 -6.74
N SER A 198 -12.52 6.88 -6.52
CA SER A 198 -12.09 5.72 -7.31
C SER A 198 -12.49 4.44 -6.57
N LEU A 199 -13.08 3.50 -7.29
CA LEU A 199 -13.50 2.19 -6.79
C LEU A 199 -12.62 1.11 -7.41
N ASP A 200 -12.01 0.29 -6.55
CA ASP A 200 -11.29 -0.92 -6.95
C ASP A 200 -12.08 -2.13 -6.46
N LEU A 201 -12.46 -3.02 -7.37
CA LEU A 201 -13.11 -4.30 -7.06
C LEU A 201 -12.14 -5.43 -7.35
N ASN A 202 -11.99 -6.34 -6.41
CA ASN A 202 -11.08 -7.47 -6.54
C ASN A 202 -11.83 -8.77 -6.28
N LEU A 203 -11.48 -9.79 -7.03
CA LEU A 203 -11.93 -11.16 -6.83
C LEU A 203 -10.71 -12.06 -6.83
N LEU A 204 -10.44 -12.71 -5.70
CA LEU A 204 -9.30 -13.60 -5.51
C LEU A 204 -9.80 -15.01 -5.22
N PHE A 205 -9.18 -16.00 -5.84
CA PHE A 205 -9.36 -17.42 -5.59
C PHE A 205 -8.11 -17.96 -4.91
N GLU A 206 -8.24 -18.45 -3.68
CA GLU A 206 -7.17 -19.10 -2.94
C GLU A 206 -7.27 -20.62 -3.15
N LEU A 207 -6.22 -21.22 -3.68
CA LEU A 207 -6.15 -22.64 -4.04
C LEU A 207 -5.13 -23.33 -3.11
N ASN A 208 -5.60 -24.21 -2.22
CA ASN A 208 -4.76 -25.05 -1.35
C ASN A 208 -3.65 -24.31 -0.59
N HIS A 209 -3.82 -23.04 -0.25
CA HIS A 209 -2.84 -22.16 0.41
C HIS A 209 -1.51 -21.94 -0.36
N TYR A 210 -1.29 -22.62 -1.49
CA TYR A 210 -0.08 -22.51 -2.28
C TYR A 210 -0.20 -21.54 -3.44
N PHE A 211 -1.39 -21.38 -3.98
CA PHE A 211 -1.62 -20.61 -5.18
C PHE A 211 -2.84 -19.71 -5.03
N GLU A 212 -2.69 -18.48 -5.43
CA GLU A 212 -3.78 -17.51 -5.47
C GLU A 212 -3.83 -16.91 -6.88
N ILE A 213 -5.02 -16.88 -7.47
CA ILE A 213 -5.26 -16.23 -8.77
C ILE A 213 -6.44 -15.28 -8.62
N GLY A 214 -6.35 -14.13 -9.27
CA GLY A 214 -7.42 -13.15 -9.14
C GLY A 214 -7.47 -12.15 -10.29
N ALA A 215 -8.54 -11.38 -10.24
CA ALA A 215 -8.74 -10.24 -11.13
C ALA A 215 -9.12 -9.01 -10.30
N SER A 216 -8.71 -7.86 -10.78
CA SER A 216 -9.03 -6.56 -10.20
C SER A 216 -9.54 -5.62 -11.28
N TRP A 217 -10.62 -4.92 -10.98
CA TRP A 217 -11.12 -3.83 -11.82
C TRP A 217 -10.97 -2.51 -11.06
N ARG A 218 -10.31 -1.55 -11.71
CA ARG A 218 -10.16 -0.18 -11.19
C ARG A 218 -10.99 0.76 -12.03
N SER A 219 -11.91 1.44 -11.38
CA SER A 219 -12.79 2.41 -12.04
C SER A 219 -11.99 3.47 -12.80
N GLY A 220 -12.15 3.50 -14.12
CA GLY A 220 -11.55 4.49 -15.01
C GLY A 220 -10.03 4.34 -15.24
N ASP A 221 -9.40 3.25 -14.80
CA ASP A 221 -7.94 3.07 -14.90
C ASP A 221 -7.55 1.77 -15.61
N ALA A 222 -7.84 0.61 -15.03
CA ALA A 222 -7.29 -0.65 -15.52
C ALA A 222 -8.13 -1.89 -15.13
N LEU A 223 -7.92 -2.97 -15.91
CA LEU A 223 -8.22 -4.33 -15.51
C LEU A 223 -6.91 -5.04 -15.18
N ALA A 224 -6.80 -5.70 -14.05
CA ALA A 224 -5.60 -6.41 -13.64
C ALA A 224 -5.85 -7.91 -13.45
N GLY A 225 -4.87 -8.73 -13.88
CA GLY A 225 -4.74 -10.12 -13.49
C GLY A 225 -3.70 -10.26 -12.40
N ILE A 226 -3.96 -11.08 -11.40
CA ILE A 226 -3.10 -11.27 -10.23
C ILE A 226 -2.83 -12.76 -10.08
N VAL A 227 -1.57 -13.11 -9.86
CA VAL A 227 -1.13 -14.46 -9.53
C VAL A 227 -0.17 -14.37 -8.35
N LYS A 228 -0.37 -15.22 -7.34
CA LYS A 228 0.53 -15.29 -6.21
C LYS A 228 0.86 -16.74 -5.90
N PHE A 229 2.13 -17.00 -5.74
CA PHE A 229 2.69 -18.29 -5.42
C PHE A 229 3.24 -18.26 -3.99
N ASN A 230 2.81 -19.19 -3.16
CA ASN A 230 3.31 -19.40 -1.82
C ASN A 230 4.19 -20.65 -1.86
N PHE A 231 5.49 -20.45 -2.03
CA PHE A 231 6.46 -21.53 -2.09
C PHE A 231 7.32 -21.50 -0.83
N LEU A 232 7.69 -22.67 -0.34
CA LEU A 232 8.29 -22.79 0.98
C LEU A 232 7.44 -22.05 2.03
N GLU A 233 7.16 -22.57 3.15
CA GLU A 233 6.24 -22.01 4.16
C GLU A 233 6.49 -20.54 4.53
N TYR A 234 7.68 -20.03 4.17
CA TYR A 234 8.20 -18.70 4.56
C TYR A 234 8.24 -17.67 3.42
N LEU A 235 7.98 -18.07 2.18
CA LEU A 235 8.15 -17.22 1.01
C LEU A 235 6.87 -17.13 0.18
N SER A 236 6.65 -15.96 -0.42
CA SER A 236 5.64 -15.78 -1.45
C SER A 236 6.14 -14.88 -2.57
N LEU A 237 5.72 -15.17 -3.78
CA LEU A 237 5.94 -14.35 -4.96
C LEU A 237 4.60 -14.01 -5.59
N GLY A 238 4.30 -12.73 -5.67
CA GLY A 238 3.14 -12.19 -6.35
C GLY A 238 3.53 -11.49 -7.64
N TYR A 239 2.71 -11.63 -8.67
CA TYR A 239 2.80 -10.90 -9.91
C TYR A 239 1.44 -10.36 -10.31
N SER A 240 1.40 -9.10 -10.72
CA SER A 240 0.21 -8.46 -11.27
C SER A 240 0.52 -7.88 -12.65
N PHE A 241 -0.44 -8.05 -13.53
CA PHE A 241 -0.43 -7.49 -14.88
C PHE A 241 -1.68 -6.64 -15.08
N ASP A 242 -1.50 -5.33 -15.29
CA ASP A 242 -2.61 -4.40 -15.45
C ASP A 242 -2.73 -3.99 -16.91
N LEU A 243 -3.90 -4.24 -17.50
CA LEU A 243 -4.32 -3.70 -18.79
C LEU A 243 -4.91 -2.31 -18.59
N THR A 244 -4.21 -1.28 -19.05
CA THR A 244 -4.69 0.10 -18.97
C THR A 244 -5.92 0.29 -19.87
N THR A 245 -7.03 0.73 -19.29
CA THR A 245 -8.28 1.02 -20.01
C THR A 245 -8.53 2.51 -20.19
N SER A 246 -7.76 3.35 -19.49
CA SER A 246 -7.83 4.82 -19.59
C SER A 246 -7.21 5.34 -20.90
N LYS A 247 -7.36 6.65 -21.15
CA LYS A 247 -6.82 7.32 -22.34
C LYS A 247 -5.29 7.20 -22.47
N VAL A 248 -4.58 6.92 -21.38
CA VAL A 248 -3.12 6.68 -21.38
C VAL A 248 -2.74 5.46 -22.23
N ARG A 249 -3.67 4.54 -22.49
CA ARG A 249 -3.49 3.38 -23.38
C ARG A 249 -2.98 3.74 -24.78
N LEU A 250 -3.24 4.95 -25.25
CA LEU A 250 -2.78 5.38 -26.58
C LEU A 250 -1.26 5.54 -26.67
N GLY A 251 -0.56 5.73 -25.54
CA GLY A 251 0.90 5.91 -25.49
C GLY A 251 1.63 4.84 -24.67
N SER A 252 0.92 3.93 -24.00
CA SER A 252 1.54 2.93 -23.15
C SER A 252 0.89 1.56 -23.31
N SER A 253 1.67 0.50 -23.12
CA SER A 253 1.12 -0.84 -23.26
C SER A 253 0.47 -1.33 -21.97
N ASN A 254 1.19 -1.50 -20.89
CA ASN A 254 0.68 -2.21 -19.71
C ASN A 254 1.49 -1.83 -18.44
N THR A 255 1.01 -2.32 -17.29
CA THR A 255 1.71 -2.17 -16.02
C THR A 255 2.05 -3.55 -15.44
N HIS A 256 3.24 -3.68 -14.91
CA HIS A 256 3.73 -4.91 -14.28
C HIS A 256 4.10 -4.62 -12.82
N GLU A 257 3.74 -5.53 -11.92
CA GLU A 257 4.13 -5.45 -10.52
C GLU A 257 4.59 -6.82 -10.01
N ILE A 258 5.70 -6.85 -9.30
CA ILE A 258 6.25 -8.04 -8.65
C ILE A 258 6.36 -7.75 -7.16
N ILE A 259 5.89 -8.68 -6.33
CA ILE A 259 5.97 -8.59 -4.86
C ILE A 259 6.58 -9.87 -4.31
N LEU A 260 7.66 -9.73 -3.53
CA LEU A 260 8.25 -10.80 -2.74
C LEU A 260 7.85 -10.62 -1.28
N GLY A 261 7.30 -11.67 -0.67
CA GLY A 261 6.98 -11.74 0.76
C GLY A 261 7.86 -12.76 1.47
N ILE A 262 8.40 -12.37 2.62
CA ILE A 262 9.23 -13.22 3.49
C ILE A 262 8.62 -13.20 4.90
N TYR A 263 8.40 -14.36 5.50
CA TYR A 263 7.72 -14.52 6.79
C TYR A 263 8.62 -15.28 7.76
N SER A 264 8.66 -14.90 9.03
CA SER A 264 9.49 -15.60 10.03
C SER A 264 8.80 -16.82 10.66
N CYS A 265 7.54 -17.06 10.38
CA CYS A 265 6.84 -18.25 10.82
C CYS A 265 6.10 -18.94 9.67
N PRO A 266 5.92 -20.27 9.74
CA PRO A 266 5.27 -21.05 8.70
C PRO A 266 3.86 -20.52 8.42
N ARG A 267 3.46 -20.53 7.17
CA ARG A 267 2.09 -20.29 6.79
C ARG A 267 1.24 -21.47 7.23
N GLY A 268 0.08 -21.20 7.77
CA GLY A 268 -0.82 -22.23 8.30
C GLY A 268 -0.56 -22.63 9.75
N ALA A 269 0.55 -22.20 10.36
CA ALA A 269 0.80 -22.44 11.78
C ALA A 269 0.03 -21.49 12.70
N SER A 270 -0.75 -20.57 12.18
CA SER A 270 -1.42 -19.54 12.98
C SER A 270 -2.92 -19.48 12.72
N ASP A 271 -3.67 -19.20 13.77
CA ASP A 271 -5.11 -18.91 13.77
C ASP A 271 -5.47 -17.60 13.02
N TYR A 272 -4.57 -17.06 12.19
CA TYR A 272 -4.72 -15.79 11.47
C TYR A 272 -5.20 -16.04 10.06
N LEU A 273 -6.45 -16.47 9.94
CA LEU A 273 -7.08 -16.81 8.66
C LEU A 273 -7.72 -15.61 7.95
N CYS A 274 -7.56 -14.37 8.46
CA CYS A 274 -8.17 -13.21 7.83
C CYS A 274 -7.59 -12.97 6.41
N PRO A 275 -8.42 -12.88 5.36
CA PRO A 275 -7.96 -12.72 3.98
C PRO A 275 -7.19 -11.44 3.72
N ALA A 276 -7.31 -10.43 4.58
CA ALA A 276 -6.52 -9.21 4.47
C ALA A 276 -5.02 -9.41 4.74
N PHE A 277 -4.64 -10.56 5.31
CA PHE A 277 -3.26 -10.82 5.76
C PHE A 277 -2.48 -11.75 4.84
N ASN A 278 -3.14 -12.29 3.83
CA ASN A 278 -2.52 -13.17 2.85
C ASN A 278 -1.78 -12.40 1.76
#